data_946fc619c474500ff33d366b66c3fc37
#
_entry.id   946fc619c474500ff33d366b66c3fc37
#
_cell.length_a   1.000
_cell.length_b   1.000
_cell.length_c   1.000
_cell.angle_alpha   90.00
_cell.angle_beta   90.00
_cell.angle_gamma   90.00
#
_symmetry.space_group_name_H-M   'P 1'
#
loop_
_entity.id
_entity.type
_entity.pdbx_description
1 polymer ?
#
loop_
_entity_poly.entity_id
_entity_poly.type
_entity_poly.pdbx_seq_one_letter_code
_entity_poly.pdbx_strand_id
1 'polypeptide(L)'
;MKKRSARIYYVSFLLVILGFVLYAFVKTFNENLLYYRSPTQLVNGNFPDNYVFRIGGMVEEGSLIRVSGTKKVSFNVTDFNNKVLVKYDGILPDLFREGQGVVIRGYLQNNLFVAEEVLAKHDETYMPPEVKESLGLTE
;
A
#
# COMPACT_ATOMS: atom_id res chain seq x y z
N MET A 1 55.46 20.24 1.68
CA MET A 1 54.65 19.33 2.53
C MET A 1 53.22 19.85 2.78
N LYS A 2 52.92 21.15 2.73
CA LYS A 2 51.55 21.69 2.97
C LYS A 2 50.49 21.34 1.92
N LYS A 3 50.83 21.00 0.70
CA LYS A 3 49.87 20.65 -0.36
C LYS A 3 49.27 19.25 -0.26
N ARG A 4 49.93 18.29 0.39
CA ARG A 4 49.44 16.94 0.58
C ARG A 4 48.39 16.87 1.69
N SER A 5 48.61 17.57 2.80
CA SER A 5 47.66 17.64 3.92
C SER A 5 46.35 18.33 3.50
N ALA A 6 46.46 19.41 2.73
CA ALA A 6 45.25 20.10 2.22
C ALA A 6 44.37 19.16 1.36
N ARG A 7 44.99 18.34 0.49
CA ARG A 7 44.22 17.36 -0.30
C ARG A 7 43.52 16.30 0.55
N ILE A 8 44.15 15.87 1.62
CA ILE A 8 43.55 14.89 2.55
C ILE A 8 42.34 15.51 3.25
N TYR A 9 42.43 16.77 3.69
CA TYR A 9 41.29 17.50 4.28
C TYR A 9 40.11 17.66 3.31
N TYR A 10 40.39 18.00 2.03
CA TYR A 10 39.33 18.11 1.01
C TYR A 10 38.67 16.77 0.74
N VAL A 11 39.46 15.68 0.61
CA VAL A 11 38.93 14.35 0.39
C VAL A 11 38.11 13.89 1.59
N SER A 12 38.60 14.08 2.82
CA SER A 12 37.85 13.74 4.05
C SER A 12 36.55 14.52 4.15
N PHE A 13 36.57 15.80 3.83
CA PHE A 13 35.38 16.66 3.84
C PHE A 13 34.36 16.20 2.80
N LEU A 14 34.82 15.85 1.59
CA LEU A 14 33.96 15.30 0.53
C LEU A 14 33.33 13.99 0.96
N LEU A 15 34.09 13.08 1.61
CA LEU A 15 33.56 11.82 2.09
C LEU A 15 32.51 12.00 3.18
N VAL A 16 32.69 12.97 4.07
CA VAL A 16 31.69 13.31 5.11
C VAL A 16 30.39 13.83 4.47
N ILE A 17 30.51 14.72 3.50
CA ILE A 17 29.34 15.24 2.76
C ILE A 17 28.64 14.10 2.03
N LEU A 18 29.37 13.24 1.34
CA LEU A 18 28.80 12.10 0.60
C LEU A 18 28.08 11.14 1.55
N GLY A 19 28.67 10.86 2.72
CA GLY A 19 28.05 10.03 3.76
C GLY A 19 26.77 10.66 4.30
N PHE A 20 26.75 11.97 4.51
CA PHE A 20 25.56 12.68 4.98
C PHE A 20 24.44 12.69 3.93
N VAL A 21 24.78 12.91 2.67
CA VAL A 21 23.82 12.85 1.55
C VAL A 21 23.23 11.44 1.42
N LEU A 22 24.08 10.40 1.50
CA LEU A 22 23.62 9.01 1.44
C LEU A 22 22.71 8.66 2.62
N TYR A 23 23.07 9.11 3.83
CA TYR A 23 22.24 8.93 5.02
C TYR A 23 20.88 9.62 4.87
N ALA A 24 20.86 10.88 4.44
CA ALA A 24 19.63 11.62 4.20
C ALA A 24 18.76 10.96 3.11
N PHE A 25 19.38 10.46 2.05
CA PHE A 25 18.70 9.74 0.99
C PHE A 25 18.03 8.46 1.51
N VAL A 26 18.79 7.61 2.22
CA VAL A 26 18.27 6.37 2.81
C VAL A 26 17.15 6.66 3.80
N LYS A 27 17.30 7.67 4.64
CA LYS A 27 16.26 8.08 5.60
C LYS A 27 14.98 8.51 4.88
N THR A 28 15.09 9.40 3.91
CA THR A 28 13.94 9.88 3.12
C THR A 28 13.28 8.75 2.34
N PHE A 29 14.08 7.82 1.81
CA PHE A 29 13.56 6.67 1.07
C PHE A 29 12.79 5.73 2.00
N ASN A 30 13.29 5.47 3.20
CA ASN A 30 12.60 4.62 4.18
C ASN A 30 11.31 5.25 4.70
N GLU A 31 11.26 6.57 4.87
CA GLU A 31 10.05 7.28 5.29
C GLU A 31 8.97 7.32 4.20
N ASN A 32 9.38 7.31 2.93
CA ASN A 32 8.47 7.33 1.78
C ASN A 32 8.08 5.94 1.24
N LEU A 33 8.77 4.88 1.65
CA LEU A 33 8.29 3.53 1.44
C LEU A 33 7.07 3.31 2.35
N LEU A 34 5.90 3.60 1.80
CA LEU A 34 4.61 3.27 2.43
C LEU A 34 4.54 1.75 2.53
N TYR A 35 5.06 1.23 3.65
CA TYR A 35 4.98 -0.20 3.95
C TYR A 35 3.51 -0.62 3.95
N TYR A 36 3.18 -1.56 3.08
CA TYR A 36 1.94 -2.29 3.19
C TYR A 36 1.96 -3.09 4.48
N ARG A 37 0.92 -2.96 5.28
CA ARG A 37 0.69 -3.82 6.42
C ARG A 37 -0.31 -4.91 6.04
N SER A 38 -0.06 -6.12 6.50
CA SER A 38 -1.04 -7.19 6.35
C SER A 38 -2.11 -7.09 7.45
N PRO A 39 -3.32 -7.64 7.22
CA PRO A 39 -4.34 -7.79 8.25
C PRO A 39 -3.80 -8.41 9.55
N THR A 40 -2.98 -9.45 9.45
CA THR A 40 -2.35 -10.09 10.63
C THR A 40 -1.44 -9.12 11.39
N GLN A 41 -0.69 -8.28 10.70
CA GLN A 41 0.14 -7.27 11.36
C GLN A 41 -0.69 -6.20 12.07
N LEU A 42 -1.88 -5.87 11.53
CA LEU A 42 -2.78 -4.94 12.20
C LEU A 42 -3.37 -5.51 13.49
N VAL A 43 -3.84 -6.74 13.44
CA VAL A 43 -4.47 -7.40 14.60
C VAL A 43 -3.45 -7.60 15.74
N ASN A 44 -2.21 -7.94 15.41
CA ASN A 44 -1.15 -8.22 16.37
C ASN A 44 -0.31 -7.00 16.76
N GLY A 45 -0.44 -5.88 16.03
CA GLY A 45 0.35 -4.68 16.23
C GLY A 45 -0.38 -3.62 17.07
N ASN A 46 0.38 -2.85 17.85
CA ASN A 46 -0.11 -1.66 18.53
C ASN A 46 0.08 -0.46 17.60
N PHE A 47 -0.96 -0.10 16.86
CA PHE A 47 -0.93 1.08 16.00
C PHE A 47 -1.63 2.25 16.70
N PRO A 48 -1.06 3.46 16.65
CA PRO A 48 -1.74 4.65 17.16
C PRO A 48 -3.03 4.89 16.37
N ASP A 49 -4.08 5.26 17.07
CA ASP A 49 -5.33 5.71 16.44
C ASP A 49 -5.07 6.91 15.52
N ASN A 50 -5.78 6.98 14.40
CA ASN A 50 -5.66 8.02 13.39
C ASN A 50 -4.31 8.12 12.65
N TYR A 51 -3.42 7.13 12.78
CA TYR A 51 -2.21 7.07 11.96
C TYR A 51 -2.54 6.49 10.59
N VAL A 52 -2.27 7.28 9.53
CA VAL A 52 -2.57 6.88 8.14
C VAL A 52 -1.49 5.94 7.61
N PHE A 53 -1.89 4.79 7.13
CA PHE A 53 -1.01 3.80 6.50
C PHE A 53 -1.74 3.00 5.42
N ARG A 54 -1.04 2.10 4.77
CA ARG A 54 -1.64 1.23 3.75
C ARG A 54 -1.73 -0.19 4.25
N ILE A 55 -2.88 -0.82 4.00
CA ILE A 55 -3.05 -2.26 4.17
C ILE A 55 -3.20 -2.91 2.80
N GLY A 56 -2.62 -4.10 2.66
CA GLY A 56 -2.77 -4.93 1.48
C GLY A 56 -3.31 -6.30 1.88
N GLY A 57 -4.25 -6.81 1.12
CA GLY A 57 -4.85 -8.12 1.35
C GLY A 57 -5.85 -8.46 0.26
N MET A 58 -6.62 -9.52 0.48
CA MET A 58 -7.69 -9.93 -0.41
C MET A 58 -9.05 -9.57 0.19
N VAL A 59 -9.97 -9.17 -0.65
CA VAL A 59 -11.36 -8.94 -0.22
C VAL A 59 -12.02 -10.29 0.01
N GLU A 60 -12.54 -10.51 1.23
CA GLU A 60 -13.25 -11.74 1.58
C GLU A 60 -14.56 -11.85 0.78
N GLU A 61 -14.81 -13.01 0.17
CA GLU A 61 -16.02 -13.25 -0.60
C GLU A 61 -17.27 -13.20 0.29
N GLY A 62 -18.35 -12.58 -0.19
CA GLY A 62 -19.60 -12.40 0.55
C GLY A 62 -19.54 -11.38 1.68
N SER A 63 -18.44 -10.61 1.80
CA SER A 63 -18.27 -9.62 2.87
C SER A 63 -18.70 -8.20 2.49
N LEU A 64 -18.91 -7.95 1.20
CA LEU A 64 -19.24 -6.62 0.71
C LEU A 64 -20.69 -6.22 1.06
N ILE A 65 -20.83 -5.25 1.92
CA ILE A 65 -22.11 -4.68 2.32
C ILE A 65 -22.19 -3.24 1.81
N ARG A 66 -23.21 -2.94 1.04
CA ARG A 66 -23.51 -1.59 0.56
C ARG A 66 -24.73 -1.03 1.31
N VAL A 67 -24.59 0.17 1.83
CA VAL A 67 -25.72 0.87 2.48
C VAL A 67 -26.54 1.54 1.38
N SER A 68 -27.78 1.08 1.18
CA SER A 68 -28.69 1.63 0.18
C SER A 68 -28.87 3.14 0.34
N GLY A 69 -28.80 3.87 -0.78
CA GLY A 69 -28.96 5.33 -0.79
C GLY A 69 -27.73 6.13 -0.35
N THR A 70 -26.61 5.46 -0.05
CA THR A 70 -25.35 6.11 0.32
C THR A 70 -24.17 5.55 -0.48
N LYS A 71 -23.02 6.26 -0.43
CA LYS A 71 -21.77 5.76 -0.99
C LYS A 71 -20.97 4.88 0.00
N LYS A 72 -21.57 4.61 1.17
CA LYS A 72 -20.89 3.88 2.24
C LYS A 72 -20.90 2.38 1.95
N VAL A 73 -19.72 1.81 1.98
CA VAL A 73 -19.51 0.38 1.81
C VAL A 73 -18.63 -0.16 2.94
N SER A 74 -18.87 -1.40 3.32
CA SER A 74 -18.01 -2.12 4.24
C SER A 74 -17.69 -3.49 3.68
N PHE A 75 -16.49 -3.96 3.90
CA PHE A 75 -16.00 -5.28 3.47
C PHE A 75 -14.84 -5.72 4.34
N ASN A 76 -14.57 -7.01 4.36
CA ASN A 76 -13.44 -7.56 5.08
C ASN A 76 -12.23 -7.72 4.14
N VAL A 77 -11.06 -7.34 4.64
CA VAL A 77 -9.78 -7.63 3.98
C VAL A 77 -9.04 -8.66 4.82
N THR A 78 -8.59 -9.71 4.16
CA THR A 78 -7.92 -10.85 4.78
C THR A 78 -6.56 -11.13 4.15
N ASP A 79 -5.66 -11.71 4.93
CA ASP A 79 -4.41 -12.34 4.48
C ASP A 79 -4.45 -13.86 4.69
N PHE A 80 -5.65 -14.45 4.73
CA PHE A 80 -5.97 -15.86 5.03
C PHE A 80 -5.75 -16.28 6.49
N ASN A 81 -5.03 -15.51 7.30
CA ASN A 81 -4.83 -15.79 8.72
C ASN A 81 -5.75 -14.93 9.59
N ASN A 82 -5.82 -13.65 9.28
CA ASN A 82 -6.65 -12.67 9.98
C ASN A 82 -7.43 -11.82 8.99
N LYS A 83 -8.48 -11.17 9.50
CA LYS A 83 -9.31 -10.26 8.73
C LYS A 83 -9.54 -8.95 9.48
N VAL A 84 -9.66 -7.89 8.71
CA VAL A 84 -9.93 -6.54 9.21
C VAL A 84 -11.14 -5.99 8.49
N LEU A 85 -12.10 -5.48 9.26
CA LEU A 85 -13.27 -4.80 8.72
C LEU A 85 -12.87 -3.41 8.24
N VAL A 86 -13.13 -3.15 6.97
CA VAL A 86 -12.87 -1.87 6.30
C VAL A 86 -14.19 -1.17 6.06
N LYS A 87 -14.26 0.12 6.40
CA LYS A 87 -15.35 1.02 6.01
C LYS A 87 -14.80 2.06 5.03
N TYR A 88 -15.51 2.25 3.95
CA TYR A 88 -15.18 3.22 2.92
C TYR A 88 -16.40 4.07 2.57
N ASP A 89 -16.22 5.38 2.51
CA ASP A 89 -17.24 6.34 2.07
C ASP A 89 -16.79 6.93 0.73
N GLY A 90 -17.17 6.29 -0.35
CA GLY A 90 -16.76 6.68 -1.69
C GLY A 90 -17.18 5.69 -2.76
N ILE A 91 -16.76 5.97 -3.98
CA ILE A 91 -17.01 5.13 -5.12
C ILE A 91 -15.87 4.10 -5.23
N LEU A 92 -16.21 2.81 -5.18
CA LEU A 92 -15.24 1.75 -5.39
C LEU A 92 -14.71 1.78 -6.82
N PRO A 93 -13.43 1.44 -7.06
CA PRO A 93 -12.88 1.31 -8.41
C PRO A 93 -13.65 0.28 -9.24
N ASP A 94 -13.71 0.47 -10.55
CA ASP A 94 -14.40 -0.46 -11.47
C ASP A 94 -13.85 -1.89 -11.42
N LEU A 95 -12.56 -2.03 -11.07
CA LEU A 95 -11.89 -3.33 -10.93
C LEU A 95 -12.07 -3.96 -9.55
N PHE A 96 -12.76 -3.29 -8.61
CA PHE A 96 -12.98 -3.84 -7.29
C PHE A 96 -13.97 -5.01 -7.34
N ARG A 97 -13.53 -6.17 -6.90
CA ARG A 97 -14.34 -7.38 -6.76
C ARG A 97 -13.99 -8.11 -5.49
N GLU A 98 -14.93 -8.88 -4.96
CA GLU A 98 -14.65 -9.84 -3.90
C GLU A 98 -13.72 -10.94 -4.42
N GLY A 99 -12.88 -11.49 -3.54
CA GLY A 99 -11.85 -12.45 -3.92
C GLY A 99 -10.62 -11.85 -4.60
N GLN A 100 -10.54 -10.54 -4.74
CA GLN A 100 -9.45 -9.85 -5.43
C GLN A 100 -8.51 -9.13 -4.47
N GLY A 101 -7.24 -9.00 -4.86
CA GLY A 101 -6.23 -8.25 -4.13
C GLY A 101 -6.51 -6.75 -4.16
N VAL A 102 -6.47 -6.12 -2.99
CA VAL A 102 -6.66 -4.68 -2.82
C VAL A 102 -5.55 -4.08 -2.00
N VAL A 103 -5.32 -2.81 -2.24
CA VAL A 103 -4.48 -1.94 -1.42
C VAL A 103 -5.33 -0.78 -0.97
N ILE A 104 -5.40 -0.57 0.33
CA ILE A 104 -6.27 0.43 0.93
C ILE A 104 -5.42 1.36 1.78
N ARG A 105 -5.57 2.65 1.55
CA ARG A 105 -5.02 3.70 2.39
C ARG A 105 -6.08 4.18 3.35
N GLY A 106 -5.72 4.33 4.60
CA GLY A 106 -6.63 4.81 5.63
C GLY A 106 -5.99 4.77 7.01
N TYR A 107 -6.80 4.81 8.03
CA TYR A 107 -6.37 4.81 9.42
C TYR A 107 -7.21 3.86 10.28
N LEU A 108 -6.65 3.43 11.39
CA LEU A 108 -7.33 2.58 12.36
C LEU A 108 -8.07 3.47 13.37
N GLN A 109 -9.33 3.14 13.64
CA GLN A 109 -10.16 3.78 14.66
C GLN A 109 -11.00 2.72 15.36
N ASN A 110 -10.78 2.51 16.66
CA ASN A 110 -11.53 1.52 17.46
C ASN A 110 -11.58 0.11 16.81
N ASN A 111 -10.44 -0.43 16.38
CA ASN A 111 -10.33 -1.71 15.67
C ASN A 111 -11.04 -1.79 14.30
N LEU A 112 -11.50 -0.67 13.79
CA LEU A 112 -12.09 -0.52 12.48
C LEU A 112 -11.14 0.23 11.57
N PHE A 113 -10.92 -0.27 10.36
CA PHE A 113 -10.12 0.44 9.36
C PHE A 113 -11.00 1.37 8.55
N VAL A 114 -10.77 2.67 8.70
CA VAL A 114 -11.47 3.70 7.92
C VAL A 114 -10.64 3.99 6.68
N ALA A 115 -11.15 3.61 5.53
CA ALA A 115 -10.48 3.80 4.25
C ALA A 115 -10.71 5.21 3.70
N GLU A 116 -9.63 5.85 3.25
CA GLU A 116 -9.65 7.10 2.48
C GLU A 116 -9.56 6.82 0.98
N GLU A 117 -8.83 5.77 0.60
CA GLU A 117 -8.58 5.39 -0.79
C GLU A 117 -8.53 3.87 -0.92
N VAL A 118 -9.19 3.34 -1.94
CA VAL A 118 -9.19 1.91 -2.27
C VAL A 118 -8.65 1.72 -3.67
N LEU A 119 -7.59 0.92 -3.80
CA LEU A 119 -6.97 0.54 -5.07
C LEU A 119 -7.11 -0.96 -5.27
N ALA A 120 -7.82 -1.38 -6.31
CA ALA A 120 -7.87 -2.77 -6.70
C ALA A 120 -6.66 -3.11 -7.58
N LYS A 121 -6.01 -4.25 -7.31
CA LYS A 121 -4.95 -4.74 -8.19
C LYS A 121 -5.55 -5.21 -9.51
N HIS A 122 -4.88 -4.88 -10.59
CA HIS A 122 -5.18 -5.45 -11.90
C HIS A 122 -4.88 -6.95 -11.87
N ASP A 123 -5.81 -7.79 -12.32
CA ASP A 123 -5.52 -9.20 -12.57
C ASP A 123 -4.47 -9.30 -13.68
N GLU A 124 -3.33 -9.90 -13.38
CA GLU A 124 -2.27 -10.15 -14.37
C GLU A 124 -2.73 -11.09 -15.50
N THR A 125 -3.83 -11.80 -15.28
CA THR A 125 -4.51 -12.68 -16.24
C THR A 125 -5.56 -11.96 -17.11
N TYR A 126 -5.81 -10.67 -16.88
CA TYR A 126 -6.74 -9.93 -17.73
C TYR A 126 -6.15 -9.71 -19.12
N MET A 127 -6.63 -10.49 -20.07
CA MET A 127 -6.37 -10.30 -21.48
C MET A 127 -7.55 -9.53 -22.09
N PRO A 128 -7.34 -8.32 -22.65
CA PRO A 128 -8.41 -7.58 -23.31
C PRO A 128 -9.10 -8.42 -24.36
N PRO A 129 -10.42 -8.29 -24.54
CA PRO A 129 -11.19 -9.08 -25.55
C PRO A 129 -10.59 -8.98 -26.95
N GLU A 130 -10.10 -7.81 -27.33
CA GLU A 130 -9.45 -7.53 -28.63
C GLU A 130 -8.17 -8.35 -28.83
N VAL A 131 -7.42 -8.61 -27.75
CA VAL A 131 -6.21 -9.43 -27.80
C VAL A 131 -6.56 -10.92 -27.83
N LYS A 132 -7.62 -11.35 -27.11
CA LYS A 132 -8.14 -12.73 -27.20
C LYS A 132 -8.60 -13.07 -28.61
N GLU A 133 -9.29 -12.15 -29.26
CA GLU A 133 -9.78 -12.32 -30.61
C GLU A 133 -8.64 -12.40 -31.65
N SER A 134 -7.60 -11.57 -31.48
CA SER A 134 -6.41 -11.58 -32.35
C SER A 134 -5.56 -12.86 -32.21
N LEU A 135 -5.63 -13.53 -31.05
CA LEU A 135 -4.90 -14.76 -30.75
C LEU A 135 -5.73 -16.04 -31.05
N GLY A 136 -6.97 -15.90 -31.52
CA GLY A 136 -7.84 -17.03 -31.83
C GLY A 136 -8.23 -17.88 -30.60
N LEU A 137 -8.24 -17.30 -29.42
CA LEU A 137 -8.59 -17.96 -28.15
C LEU A 137 -10.07 -17.78 -27.78
N THR A 138 -10.94 -17.59 -28.76
CA THR A 138 -12.39 -17.58 -28.53
C THR A 138 -12.89 -19.03 -28.65
N GLU A 139 -13.32 -19.60 -27.52
CA GLU A 139 -14.29 -20.70 -27.51
C GLU A 139 -15.70 -20.15 -27.69
#